data_d0969bad00a2b9ef3172d74490f19475
#
_entry.id   d0969bad00a2b9ef3172d74490f19475
#
_cell.length_a   1.000
_cell.length_b   1.000
_cell.length_c   1.000
_cell.angle_alpha   90.00
_cell.angle_beta   90.00
_cell.angle_gamma   90.00
#
_symmetry.space_group_name_H-M   'P 1'
#
loop_
_entity.id
_entity.type
_entity.pdbx_description
1 polymer ?
#
loop_
_entity_poly.entity_id
_entity_poly.type
_entity_poly.pdbx_seq_one_letter_code
_entity_poly.pdbx_strand_id
1 'polypeptide(L)' 'MNDNQDQFNVLRKIQKKPDSTQRELAKDLGFSLGKLNYCLRALNNKRLIK' A
#
# COMPACT_ATOMS: atom_id res chain seq x y z
N MET A 1 0.39 -12.16 -12.09
CA MET A 1 0.31 -10.96 -11.26
C MET A 1 0.90 -11.24 -9.89
N ASN A 2 1.67 -10.32 -9.38
CA ASN A 2 2.47 -10.56 -8.19
C ASN A 2 2.00 -9.68 -7.03
N ASP A 3 1.13 -10.22 -6.18
CA ASP A 3 0.60 -9.50 -5.04
C ASP A 3 1.70 -9.06 -4.07
N ASN A 4 2.75 -9.86 -3.94
CA ASN A 4 3.86 -9.52 -3.06
C ASN A 4 4.56 -8.25 -3.54
N GLN A 5 4.71 -8.10 -4.84
CA GLN A 5 5.33 -6.91 -5.40
C GLN A 5 4.49 -5.68 -5.13
N ASP A 6 3.18 -5.80 -5.28
CA ASP A 6 2.27 -4.69 -5.03
C ASP A 6 2.30 -4.29 -3.56
N GLN A 7 2.28 -5.27 -2.66
CA GLN A 7 2.35 -5.01 -1.22
C GLN A 7 3.66 -4.33 -0.86
N PHE A 8 4.74 -4.77 -1.46
CA PHE A 8 6.05 -4.19 -1.20
C PHE A 8 6.11 -2.73 -1.65
N ASN A 9 5.53 -2.44 -2.82
CA ASN A 9 5.47 -1.08 -3.34
C ASN A 9 4.67 -0.17 -2.42
N VAL A 10 3.55 -0.65 -1.90
CA VAL A 10 2.74 0.11 -0.96
C VAL A 10 3.54 0.42 0.30
N LEU A 11 4.22 -0.59 0.83
CA LEU A 11 5.01 -0.42 2.04
C LEU A 11 6.10 0.65 1.85
N ARG A 12 6.78 0.60 0.71
CA ARG A 12 7.83 1.58 0.42
C ARG A 12 7.28 2.98 0.33
N LYS A 13 6.11 3.16 -0.29
CA LYS A 13 5.49 4.47 -0.40
C LYS A 13 5.10 5.02 0.97
N ILE A 14 4.56 4.16 1.83
CA ILE A 14 4.20 4.59 3.18
C ILE A 14 5.43 5.06 3.94
N GLN A 15 6.52 4.33 3.83
CA GLN A 15 7.76 4.70 4.51
C GLN A 15 8.33 6.01 3.97
N LYS A 16 8.15 6.26 2.68
CA LYS A 16 8.66 7.46 2.04
C LYS A 16 7.83 8.68 2.36
N LYS A 17 6.50 8.51 2.41
CA LYS A 17 5.55 9.59 2.65
C LYS A 17 4.50 9.16 3.66
N PRO A 18 4.85 9.13 4.95
CA PRO A 18 3.90 8.65 5.96
C PRO A 18 2.67 9.53 6.12
N ASP A 19 2.75 10.77 5.67
CA ASP A 19 1.62 11.70 5.78
C ASP A 19 0.64 11.60 4.60
N SER A 20 0.92 10.75 3.62
CA SER A 20 0.07 10.61 2.44
C SER A 20 -1.26 9.96 2.81
N THR A 21 -2.34 10.46 2.21
CA THR A 21 -3.64 9.81 2.34
C THR A 21 -3.68 8.56 1.48
N GLN A 22 -4.67 7.69 1.74
CA GLN A 22 -4.86 6.51 0.92
C GLN A 22 -5.10 6.88 -0.54
N ARG A 23 -5.84 7.94 -0.77
CA ARG A 23 -6.12 8.41 -2.13
C ARG A 23 -4.83 8.80 -2.84
N GLU A 24 -3.97 9.52 -2.17
CA GLU A 24 -2.69 9.91 -2.75
C GLU A 24 -1.80 8.71 -3.03
N LEU A 25 -1.76 7.76 -2.10
CA LEU A 25 -0.99 6.53 -2.30
C LEU A 25 -1.49 5.75 -3.51
N ALA A 26 -2.81 5.60 -3.62
CA ALA A 26 -3.39 4.89 -4.75
C ALA A 26 -3.04 5.57 -6.06
N LYS A 27 -3.12 6.88 -6.09
CA LYS A 27 -2.81 7.66 -7.28
C LYS A 27 -1.34 7.49 -7.67
N ASP A 28 -0.44 7.60 -6.70
CA ASP A 28 0.99 7.48 -6.96
C ASP A 28 1.36 6.09 -7.48
N LEU A 29 0.68 5.07 -6.97
CA LEU A 29 0.97 3.69 -7.35
C LEU A 29 0.19 3.23 -8.58
N GLY A 30 -0.79 4.02 -9.02
CA GLY A 30 -1.65 3.62 -10.10
C GLY A 30 -2.65 2.55 -9.71
N PHE A 31 -3.00 2.48 -8.42
CA PHE A 31 -3.94 1.50 -7.90
C PHE A 31 -5.32 2.11 -7.73
N SER A 32 -6.35 1.25 -7.77
CA SER A 32 -7.66 1.65 -7.30
C SER A 32 -7.66 1.69 -5.77
N LEU A 33 -8.63 2.39 -5.19
CA LEU A 33 -8.72 2.43 -3.73
C LEU A 33 -8.98 1.04 -3.15
N GLY A 34 -9.77 0.23 -3.83
CA GLY A 34 -10.02 -1.14 -3.39
C GLY A 34 -8.76 -1.97 -3.37
N LYS A 35 -7.94 -1.85 -4.41
CA LYS A 35 -6.68 -2.58 -4.48
C LYS A 35 -5.72 -2.11 -3.38
N LEU A 36 -5.66 -0.81 -3.17
CA LEU A 36 -4.80 -0.27 -2.11
C LEU A 36 -5.22 -0.78 -0.76
N ASN A 37 -6.52 -0.76 -0.47
CA ASN A 37 -7.03 -1.27 0.80
C ASN A 37 -6.71 -2.74 0.98
N TYR A 38 -6.83 -3.53 -0.08
CA TYR A 38 -6.47 -4.93 -0.03
C TYR A 38 -5.01 -5.10 0.38
N CYS A 39 -4.12 -4.33 -0.23
CA CYS A 39 -2.68 -4.41 0.08
C CYS A 39 -2.40 -3.98 1.51
N LEU A 40 -3.05 -2.92 1.98
CA LEU A 40 -2.86 -2.44 3.34
C LEU A 40 -3.29 -3.48 4.36
N ARG A 41 -4.41 -4.15 4.11
CA ARG A 41 -4.89 -5.20 5.02
C ARG A 41 -3.92 -6.37 5.04
N ALA A 42 -3.40 -6.76 3.88
CA ALA A 42 -2.44 -7.84 3.81
C ALA A 42 -1.16 -7.52 4.59
N LEU A 43 -0.68 -6.29 4.46
CA LEU A 43 0.51 -5.85 5.19
C LEU A 43 0.26 -5.82 6.69
N ASN A 44 -0.91 -5.36 7.09
CA ASN A 44 -1.28 -5.31 8.50
C ASN A 44 -1.37 -6.71 9.09
N ASN A 45 -1.93 -7.66 8.34
CA ASN A 45 -2.01 -9.05 8.79
C ASN A 45 -0.63 -9.66 9.00
N LYS A 46 0.33 -9.24 8.20
CA LYS A 46 1.71 -9.71 8.33
C LYS A 46 2.51 -8.89 9.34
N ARG A 47 1.86 -7.90 9.95
CA ARG A 47 2.48 -7.00 10.93
C ARG A 47 3.66 -6.23 10.38
N LEU A 48 3.63 -5.92 9.09
CA LEU A 48 4.64 -5.10 8.45
C LEU A 48 4.37 -3.61 8.65
N ILE A 49 3.13 -3.26 9.00
CA ILE A 49 2.71 -1.89 9.30
C ILE A 49 2.19 -1.88 10.73
N LYS A 50 2.60 -0.90 11.48
CA LYS A 50 2.11 -0.71 12.85
C LYS A 50 1.02 0.34 12.88
#